data_be51f1c26223f711cbc5d5889d629cc4
#
_entry.id   be51f1c26223f711cbc5d5889d629cc4
#
_cell.length_a   1.000
_cell.length_b   1.000
_cell.length_c   1.000
_cell.angle_alpha   90.00
_cell.angle_beta   90.00
_cell.angle_gamma   90.00
#
_symmetry.space_group_name_H-M   'P 1'
#
loop_
_entity.id
_entity.type
_entity.pdbx_description
1 polymer ?
#
loop_
_entity_poly.entity_id
_entity_poly.type
_entity_poly.pdbx_seq_one_letter_code
_entity_poly.pdbx_strand_id
1 'polypeptide(L)'
;MKKASVLMIIGPLFLLGLFVFPLWNIMLGAPQYPEPLGINIHIDGIRDVNEFDIQNIDGLNHYIGMKTLPKPEDMWEFSTFPLIIGIMVFLGSLIGLLGYLGKVNYQWFIGWFLVMSVLGVMGMYDFNQWLIDYGTNLDPNAIMKLANPDGTPMSYKPPLFGNAKMLNFDVSSLPSTGAWMMFTGMMMTVIAFFTGQRAHLLKSKK
;
A
#
# COMPACT_ATOMS: atom_id res chain seq x y z
N MET A 1 17.48 21.60 16.54
CA MET A 1 17.13 20.20 16.90
C MET A 1 15.67 20.05 17.37
N LYS A 2 15.17 20.77 18.42
CA LYS A 2 13.81 20.53 18.96
C LYS A 2 12.68 20.54 17.91
N LYS A 3 12.66 21.54 16.99
CA LYS A 3 11.66 21.59 15.90
C LYS A 3 11.74 20.37 14.98
N ALA A 4 12.94 19.95 14.62
CA ALA A 4 13.17 18.75 13.80
C ALA A 4 12.66 17.49 14.51
N SER A 5 12.94 17.36 15.80
CA SER A 5 12.49 16.21 16.61
C SER A 5 10.97 16.14 16.74
N VAL A 6 10.29 17.28 16.85
CA VAL A 6 8.81 17.33 16.85
C VAL A 6 8.25 16.82 15.51
N LEU A 7 8.81 17.24 14.38
CA LEU A 7 8.42 16.70 13.07
C LEU A 7 8.67 15.20 12.97
N MET A 8 9.79 14.71 13.54
CA MET A 8 10.10 13.28 13.58
C MET A 8 9.17 12.47 14.50
N ILE A 9 8.56 13.09 15.51
CA ILE A 9 7.51 12.44 16.32
C ILE A 9 6.21 12.36 15.51
N ILE A 10 5.81 13.49 14.91
CA ILE A 10 4.51 13.59 14.22
C ILE A 10 4.49 12.77 12.94
N GLY A 11 5.57 12.77 12.13
CA GLY A 11 5.63 12.09 10.86
C GLY A 11 5.22 10.60 10.93
N PRO A 12 5.87 9.78 11.77
CA PRO A 12 5.48 8.37 11.95
C PRO A 12 4.04 8.18 12.44
N LEU A 13 3.47 9.11 13.21
CA LEU A 13 2.09 9.00 13.67
C LEU A 13 1.06 9.05 12.52
N PHE A 14 1.40 9.67 11.38
CA PHE A 14 0.55 9.63 10.19
C PHE A 14 0.35 8.20 9.65
N LEU A 15 1.28 7.27 9.91
CA LEU A 15 1.15 5.87 9.53
C LEU A 15 0.02 5.17 10.30
N LEU A 16 -0.41 5.70 11.45
CA LEU A 16 -1.59 5.19 12.17
C LEU A 16 -2.86 5.28 11.33
N GLY A 17 -2.91 6.20 10.35
CA GLY A 17 -4.00 6.28 9.40
C GLY A 17 -4.20 5.02 8.57
N LEU A 18 -3.16 4.18 8.38
CA LEU A 18 -3.25 2.91 7.67
C LEU A 18 -4.12 1.86 8.40
N PHE A 19 -4.31 1.99 9.71
CA PHE A 19 -5.22 1.13 10.49
C PHE A 19 -6.70 1.48 10.27
N VAL A 20 -6.99 2.67 9.72
CA VAL A 20 -8.36 3.18 9.54
C VAL A 20 -8.70 3.30 8.05
N PHE A 21 -7.78 3.86 7.25
CA PHE A 21 -8.00 4.17 5.85
C PHE A 21 -7.34 3.13 4.93
N PRO A 22 -7.95 2.81 3.77
CA PRO A 22 -7.36 1.89 2.82
C PRO A 22 -6.04 2.42 2.27
N LEU A 23 -5.09 1.50 2.09
CA LEU A 23 -3.81 1.77 1.44
C LEU A 23 -3.98 1.93 -0.07
N TRP A 24 -4.81 1.05 -0.67
CA TRP A 24 -5.01 0.98 -2.11
C TRP A 24 -6.47 0.79 -2.47
N ASN A 25 -6.85 1.24 -3.67
CA ASN A 25 -8.20 1.04 -4.20
C ASN A 25 -8.10 0.49 -5.63
N ILE A 26 -8.90 -0.55 -5.93
CA ILE A 26 -9.05 -1.07 -7.28
C ILE A 26 -10.53 -1.00 -7.64
N MET A 27 -10.83 -0.35 -8.77
CA MET A 27 -12.19 -0.22 -9.31
C MET A 27 -12.28 -0.97 -10.64
N LEU A 28 -13.36 -1.68 -10.84
CA LEU A 28 -13.67 -2.48 -12.02
C LEU A 28 -14.98 -1.97 -12.65
N GLY A 29 -14.87 -1.21 -13.73
CA GLY A 29 -16.01 -0.79 -14.55
C GLY A 29 -16.40 -1.91 -15.50
N ALA A 30 -17.57 -2.50 -15.29
CA ALA A 30 -18.08 -3.62 -16.07
C ALA A 30 -19.41 -3.23 -16.72
N PRO A 31 -19.64 -3.47 -18.05
CA PRO A 31 -20.84 -3.03 -18.74
C PRO A 31 -22.16 -3.54 -18.17
N GLN A 32 -22.14 -4.67 -17.46
CA GLN A 32 -23.30 -5.29 -16.81
C GLN A 32 -23.64 -4.67 -15.44
N TYR A 33 -22.79 -3.83 -14.89
CA TYR A 33 -23.01 -3.14 -13.63
C TYR A 33 -23.15 -1.64 -13.88
N PRO A 34 -24.22 -0.99 -13.37
CA PRO A 34 -24.46 0.45 -13.58
C PRO A 34 -23.41 1.31 -12.84
N GLU A 35 -22.86 0.80 -11.74
CA GLU A 35 -21.77 1.41 -10.98
C GLU A 35 -20.55 0.48 -10.99
N PRO A 36 -19.33 1.04 -11.03
CA PRO A 36 -18.12 0.25 -10.97
C PRO A 36 -18.03 -0.53 -9.65
N LEU A 37 -17.67 -1.81 -9.74
CA LEU A 37 -17.36 -2.63 -8.57
C LEU A 37 -15.99 -2.21 -8.02
N GLY A 38 -15.83 -2.22 -6.69
CA GLY A 38 -14.59 -1.76 -6.10
C GLY A 38 -14.16 -2.55 -4.87
N ILE A 39 -12.83 -2.62 -4.70
CA ILE A 39 -12.21 -3.14 -3.48
C ILE A 39 -11.26 -2.12 -2.88
N ASN A 40 -11.31 -2.03 -1.58
CA ASN A 40 -10.38 -1.29 -0.75
C ASN A 40 -9.41 -2.27 -0.07
N ILE A 41 -8.12 -2.13 -0.38
CA ILE A 41 -7.06 -2.93 0.22
C ILE A 41 -6.53 -2.17 1.43
N HIS A 42 -6.77 -2.72 2.61
CA HIS A 42 -6.23 -2.27 3.88
C HIS A 42 -4.98 -3.07 4.24
N ILE A 43 -4.24 -2.64 5.25
CA ILE A 43 -3.06 -3.38 5.73
C ILE A 43 -3.44 -4.70 6.43
N ASP A 44 -4.71 -4.89 6.78
CA ASP A 44 -5.27 -6.04 7.51
C ASP A 44 -6.31 -6.84 6.71
N GLY A 45 -6.53 -6.52 5.42
CA GLY A 45 -7.46 -7.26 4.58
C GLY A 45 -8.08 -6.44 3.45
N ILE A 46 -8.95 -7.07 2.68
CA ILE A 46 -9.71 -6.46 1.57
C ILE A 46 -11.14 -6.22 2.04
N ARG A 47 -11.70 -5.07 1.65
CA ARG A 47 -13.08 -4.66 1.99
C ARG A 47 -13.80 -4.13 0.75
N ASP A 48 -15.11 -4.28 0.74
CA ASP A 48 -15.99 -3.72 -0.28
C ASP A 48 -15.88 -2.19 -0.35
N VAL A 49 -16.07 -1.64 -1.56
CA VAL A 49 -16.34 -0.20 -1.75
C VAL A 49 -17.85 0.04 -1.63
N ASN A 50 -18.67 -0.73 -2.37
CA ASN A 50 -20.11 -0.76 -2.24
C ASN A 50 -20.57 -2.13 -1.77
N GLU A 51 -21.75 -2.23 -1.20
CA GLU A 51 -22.29 -3.49 -0.67
C GLU A 51 -22.28 -4.60 -1.72
N PHE A 52 -21.72 -5.77 -1.38
CA PHE A 52 -21.56 -6.96 -2.23
C PHE A 52 -20.56 -6.85 -3.40
N ASP A 53 -19.68 -5.83 -3.46
CA ASP A 53 -18.70 -5.69 -4.53
C ASP A 53 -17.75 -6.91 -4.59
N ILE A 54 -17.24 -7.38 -3.45
CA ILE A 54 -16.39 -8.58 -3.37
C ILE A 54 -17.13 -9.81 -3.90
N GLN A 55 -18.37 -10.02 -3.50
CA GLN A 55 -19.18 -11.15 -3.96
C GLN A 55 -19.41 -11.10 -5.48
N ASN A 56 -19.67 -9.93 -6.03
CA ASN A 56 -19.88 -9.73 -7.46
C ASN A 56 -18.57 -9.96 -8.24
N ILE A 57 -17.43 -9.46 -7.73
CA ILE A 57 -16.10 -9.68 -8.31
C ILE A 57 -15.75 -11.16 -8.28
N ASP A 58 -15.98 -11.87 -7.18
CA ASP A 58 -15.74 -13.31 -7.07
C ASP A 58 -16.62 -14.12 -8.03
N GLY A 59 -17.85 -13.68 -8.25
CA GLY A 59 -18.73 -14.25 -9.28
C GLY A 59 -18.15 -14.09 -10.68
N LEU A 60 -17.64 -12.90 -11.04
CA LEU A 60 -16.97 -12.67 -12.33
C LEU A 60 -15.69 -13.49 -12.47
N ASN A 61 -14.89 -13.55 -11.41
CA ASN A 61 -13.65 -14.33 -11.36
C ASN A 61 -13.89 -15.82 -11.63
N HIS A 62 -14.94 -16.38 -11.05
CA HIS A 62 -15.31 -17.79 -11.27
C HIS A 62 -15.54 -18.11 -12.76
N TYR A 63 -16.16 -17.20 -13.52
CA TYR A 63 -16.40 -17.40 -14.95
C TYR A 63 -15.12 -17.49 -15.79
N ILE A 64 -14.11 -16.70 -15.44
CA ILE A 64 -12.85 -16.61 -16.20
C ILE A 64 -11.72 -17.43 -15.57
N GLY A 65 -12.00 -18.14 -14.48
CA GLY A 65 -11.06 -19.01 -13.79
C GLY A 65 -10.06 -18.31 -12.88
N MET A 66 -10.30 -17.05 -12.54
CA MET A 66 -9.53 -16.38 -11.49
C MET A 66 -9.94 -16.89 -10.11
N LYS A 67 -9.00 -16.85 -9.16
CA LYS A 67 -9.28 -17.18 -7.75
C LYS A 67 -10.27 -16.18 -7.14
N THR A 68 -10.96 -16.58 -6.08
CA THR A 68 -11.70 -15.65 -5.22
C THR A 68 -10.74 -14.70 -4.52
N LEU A 69 -11.24 -13.53 -4.12
CA LEU A 69 -10.44 -12.58 -3.36
C LEU A 69 -10.04 -13.19 -2.01
N PRO A 70 -8.76 -13.05 -1.60
CA PRO A 70 -8.27 -13.69 -0.38
C PRO A 70 -8.89 -13.07 0.85
N LYS A 71 -9.20 -13.91 1.83
CA LYS A 71 -9.59 -13.48 3.17
C LYS A 71 -8.36 -13.15 4.01
N PRO A 72 -8.51 -12.41 5.12
CA PRO A 72 -7.37 -12.07 5.98
C PRO A 72 -6.55 -13.27 6.47
N GLU A 73 -7.19 -14.42 6.69
CA GLU A 73 -6.55 -15.66 7.11
C GLU A 73 -5.75 -16.36 6.00
N ASP A 74 -6.00 -16.05 4.73
CA ASP A 74 -5.37 -16.71 3.58
C ASP A 74 -4.01 -16.10 3.24
N MET A 75 -3.73 -14.87 3.74
CA MET A 75 -2.52 -14.12 3.42
C MET A 75 -1.77 -13.70 4.69
N TRP A 76 -0.49 -14.09 4.77
CA TRP A 76 0.38 -13.73 5.89
C TRP A 76 0.64 -12.22 6.00
N GLU A 77 0.53 -11.51 4.88
CA GLU A 77 0.71 -10.06 4.76
C GLU A 77 -0.26 -9.31 5.65
N PHE A 78 -1.53 -9.71 5.66
CA PHE A 78 -2.58 -9.06 6.45
C PHE A 78 -2.40 -9.20 7.97
N SER A 79 -1.63 -10.19 8.42
CA SER A 79 -1.23 -10.32 9.83
C SER A 79 0.07 -9.57 10.13
N THR A 80 1.00 -9.53 9.18
CA THR A 80 2.37 -9.03 9.38
C THR A 80 2.48 -7.52 9.13
N PHE A 81 1.79 -6.98 8.13
CA PHE A 81 1.87 -5.54 7.82
C PHE A 81 1.40 -4.65 8.96
N PRO A 82 0.26 -4.91 9.66
CA PRO A 82 -0.12 -4.13 10.83
C PRO A 82 0.96 -4.12 11.91
N LEU A 83 1.61 -5.27 12.15
CA LEU A 83 2.69 -5.38 13.13
C LEU A 83 3.91 -4.55 12.72
N ILE A 84 4.35 -4.66 11.46
CA ILE A 84 5.48 -3.87 10.93
C ILE A 84 5.19 -2.36 11.05
N ILE A 85 4.01 -1.92 10.62
CA ILE A 85 3.62 -0.50 10.72
C ILE A 85 3.59 -0.04 12.18
N GLY A 86 3.02 -0.82 13.09
CA GLY A 86 3.03 -0.51 14.53
C GLY A 86 4.45 -0.36 15.10
N ILE A 87 5.35 -1.28 14.76
CA ILE A 87 6.77 -1.20 15.15
C ILE A 87 7.43 0.06 14.57
N MET A 88 7.19 0.37 13.29
CA MET A 88 7.78 1.55 12.64
C MET A 88 7.26 2.86 13.22
N VAL A 89 5.98 2.94 13.58
CA VAL A 89 5.40 4.10 14.31
C VAL A 89 6.08 4.25 15.67
N PHE A 90 6.21 3.17 16.43
CA PHE A 90 6.85 3.20 17.74
C PHE A 90 8.31 3.64 17.65
N LEU A 91 9.10 3.01 16.78
CA LEU A 91 10.53 3.32 16.61
C LEU A 91 10.74 4.76 16.13
N GLY A 92 9.96 5.22 15.16
CA GLY A 92 10.07 6.59 14.63
C GLY A 92 9.74 7.63 15.69
N SER A 93 8.66 7.43 16.44
CA SER A 93 8.27 8.31 17.54
C SER A 93 9.30 8.30 18.66
N LEU A 94 9.87 7.15 19.00
CA LEU A 94 10.95 6.99 19.98
C LEU A 94 12.22 7.75 19.55
N ILE A 95 12.65 7.59 18.29
CA ILE A 95 13.78 8.32 17.71
C ILE A 95 13.54 9.84 17.79
N GLY A 96 12.33 10.29 17.46
CA GLY A 96 11.94 11.70 17.58
C GLY A 96 12.02 12.20 19.02
N LEU A 97 11.52 11.42 19.99
CA LEU A 97 11.58 11.73 21.42
C LEU A 97 13.04 11.81 21.92
N LEU A 98 13.86 10.81 21.58
CA LEU A 98 15.28 10.80 21.95
C LEU A 98 16.03 11.97 21.32
N GLY A 99 15.69 12.36 20.08
CA GLY A 99 16.23 13.56 19.44
C GLY A 99 15.80 14.85 20.14
N TYR A 100 14.57 14.94 20.66
CA TYR A 100 14.09 16.06 21.46
C TYR A 100 14.85 16.18 22.78
N LEU A 101 15.18 15.07 23.42
CA LEU A 101 16.00 14.98 24.64
C LEU A 101 17.51 15.16 24.36
N GLY A 102 17.93 15.29 23.09
CA GLY A 102 19.32 15.47 22.72
C GLY A 102 20.18 14.18 22.78
N LYS A 103 19.56 13.01 22.91
CA LYS A 103 20.24 11.71 23.02
C LYS A 103 20.63 11.10 21.67
N VAL A 104 19.95 11.49 20.57
CA VAL A 104 20.26 11.07 19.21
C VAL A 104 20.37 12.30 18.28
N ASN A 105 21.11 12.15 17.18
CA ASN A 105 21.30 13.21 16.20
C ASN A 105 20.26 13.08 15.04
N TYR A 106 20.23 14.07 14.14
CA TYR A 106 19.33 14.11 12.98
C TYR A 106 19.54 12.96 11.95
N GLN A 107 20.70 12.31 11.96
CA GLN A 107 21.01 11.20 11.02
C GLN A 107 20.11 9.98 11.27
N TRP A 108 19.62 9.77 12.49
CA TRP A 108 18.64 8.73 12.79
C TRP A 108 17.30 8.95 12.10
N PHE A 109 16.95 10.20 11.81
CA PHE A 109 15.69 10.52 11.12
C PHE A 109 15.70 10.02 9.68
N ILE A 110 16.83 10.26 8.96
CA ILE A 110 16.97 9.72 7.60
C ILE A 110 17.16 8.20 7.61
N GLY A 111 17.82 7.65 8.62
CA GLY A 111 17.95 6.19 8.79
C GLY A 111 16.59 5.50 8.89
N TRP A 112 15.68 6.04 9.71
CA TRP A 112 14.30 5.55 9.81
C TRP A 112 13.55 5.67 8.47
N PHE A 113 13.67 6.82 7.78
CA PHE A 113 13.06 7.03 6.47
C PHE A 113 13.54 6.00 5.44
N LEU A 114 14.85 5.70 5.41
CA LEU A 114 15.42 4.71 4.49
C LEU A 114 14.89 3.30 4.76
N VAL A 115 14.82 2.90 6.04
CA VAL A 115 14.23 1.60 6.42
C VAL A 115 12.78 1.53 5.96
N MET A 116 11.98 2.56 6.25
CA MET A 116 10.57 2.59 5.83
C MET A 116 10.42 2.59 4.30
N SER A 117 11.32 3.26 3.57
CA SER A 117 11.32 3.26 2.11
C SER A 117 11.62 1.87 1.53
N VAL A 118 12.58 1.14 2.12
CA VAL A 118 12.88 -0.25 1.72
C VAL A 118 11.68 -1.16 1.97
N LEU A 119 11.06 -1.06 3.15
CA LEU A 119 9.85 -1.83 3.47
C LEU A 119 8.69 -1.50 2.50
N GLY A 120 8.51 -0.23 2.13
CA GLY A 120 7.51 0.19 1.15
C GLY A 120 7.76 -0.38 -0.25
N VAL A 121 9.02 -0.38 -0.72
CA VAL A 121 9.39 -0.98 -2.01
C VAL A 121 9.17 -2.50 -1.99
N MET A 122 9.55 -3.18 -0.89
CA MET A 122 9.30 -4.61 -0.73
C MET A 122 7.79 -4.93 -0.76
N GLY A 123 6.97 -4.15 -0.05
CA GLY A 123 5.52 -4.31 -0.07
C GLY A 123 4.90 -4.08 -1.45
N MET A 124 5.40 -3.08 -2.22
CA MET A 124 4.95 -2.87 -3.61
C MET A 124 5.38 -3.98 -4.56
N TYR A 125 6.58 -4.55 -4.35
CA TYR A 125 7.02 -5.73 -5.10
C TYR A 125 6.13 -6.94 -4.81
N ASP A 126 5.87 -7.21 -3.55
CA ASP A 126 5.01 -8.28 -3.09
C ASP A 126 3.58 -8.14 -3.64
N PHE A 127 3.00 -6.94 -3.54
CA PHE A 127 1.70 -6.63 -4.12
C PHE A 127 1.66 -6.88 -5.65
N ASN A 128 2.73 -6.51 -6.37
CA ASN A 128 2.80 -6.80 -7.81
C ASN A 128 2.86 -8.30 -8.10
N GLN A 129 3.57 -9.08 -7.28
CA GLN A 129 3.64 -10.55 -7.43
C GLN A 129 2.28 -11.20 -7.16
N TRP A 130 1.56 -10.70 -6.15
CA TRP A 130 0.20 -11.13 -5.90
C TRP A 130 -0.73 -10.84 -7.09
N LEU A 131 -0.66 -9.64 -7.68
CA LEU A 131 -1.45 -9.30 -8.88
C LEU A 131 -1.09 -10.19 -10.08
N ILE A 132 0.18 -10.57 -10.24
CA ILE A 132 0.62 -11.50 -11.30
C ILE A 132 0.01 -12.88 -11.05
N ASP A 133 0.20 -13.46 -9.86
CA ASP A 133 -0.35 -14.80 -9.55
C ASP A 133 -1.87 -14.82 -9.70
N TYR A 134 -2.54 -13.80 -9.19
CA TYR A 134 -3.99 -13.66 -9.26
C TYR A 134 -4.54 -13.59 -10.69
N GLY A 135 -3.86 -12.86 -11.58
CA GLY A 135 -4.30 -12.64 -12.96
C GLY A 135 -3.80 -13.66 -13.98
N THR A 136 -2.86 -14.54 -13.62
CA THR A 136 -2.26 -15.51 -14.56
C THR A 136 -2.44 -16.97 -14.17
N ASN A 137 -2.65 -17.26 -12.88
CA ASN A 137 -2.85 -18.62 -12.37
C ASN A 137 -4.33 -18.99 -12.41
N LEU A 138 -4.83 -19.24 -13.65
CA LEU A 138 -6.25 -19.48 -13.92
C LEU A 138 -6.59 -20.96 -13.78
N ASP A 139 -7.83 -21.25 -13.34
CA ASP A 139 -8.38 -22.61 -13.32
C ASP A 139 -8.54 -23.15 -14.75
N PRO A 140 -7.90 -24.28 -15.09
CA PRO A 140 -8.04 -24.90 -16.41
C PRO A 140 -9.47 -25.39 -16.71
N ASN A 141 -10.33 -25.49 -15.70
CA ASN A 141 -11.74 -25.89 -15.84
C ASN A 141 -12.71 -24.70 -15.86
N ALA A 142 -12.22 -23.48 -16.00
CA ALA A 142 -13.04 -22.28 -16.09
C ALA A 142 -14.13 -22.39 -17.17
N ILE A 143 -15.27 -21.74 -16.91
CA ILE A 143 -16.43 -21.72 -17.81
C ILE A 143 -16.05 -21.03 -19.13
N MET A 144 -15.37 -19.88 -19.05
CA MET A 144 -14.83 -19.15 -20.19
C MET A 144 -13.30 -19.32 -20.27
N LYS A 145 -12.84 -19.92 -21.35
CA LYS A 145 -11.40 -20.07 -21.65
C LYS A 145 -11.06 -19.13 -22.79
N LEU A 146 -10.58 -17.96 -22.47
CA LEU A 146 -10.11 -17.00 -23.45
C LEU A 146 -8.62 -17.20 -23.69
N ALA A 147 -8.24 -17.20 -24.95
CA ALA A 147 -6.86 -17.32 -25.39
C ALA A 147 -6.48 -16.13 -26.28
N ASN A 148 -5.23 -15.77 -26.23
CA ASN A 148 -4.63 -14.83 -27.18
C ASN A 148 -4.63 -15.43 -28.61
N PRO A 149 -4.45 -14.62 -29.65
CA PRO A 149 -4.39 -15.10 -31.04
C PRO A 149 -3.29 -16.14 -31.30
N ASP A 150 -2.26 -16.20 -30.45
CA ASP A 150 -1.17 -17.20 -30.50
C ASP A 150 -1.48 -18.51 -29.74
N GLY A 151 -2.69 -18.62 -29.16
CA GLY A 151 -3.13 -19.82 -28.42
C GLY A 151 -2.70 -19.84 -26.96
N THR A 152 -1.96 -18.82 -26.46
CA THR A 152 -1.61 -18.72 -25.03
C THR A 152 -2.81 -18.30 -24.19
N PRO A 153 -2.93 -18.76 -22.93
CA PRO A 153 -3.99 -18.28 -22.03
C PRO A 153 -3.94 -16.76 -21.87
N MET A 154 -5.11 -16.13 -21.89
CA MET A 154 -5.19 -14.68 -21.65
C MET A 154 -4.89 -14.37 -20.19
N SER A 155 -4.15 -13.29 -19.93
CA SER A 155 -3.87 -12.81 -18.58
C SER A 155 -4.87 -11.73 -18.18
N TYR A 156 -5.40 -11.85 -16.96
CA TYR A 156 -6.33 -10.89 -16.36
C TYR A 156 -5.67 -10.11 -15.20
N LYS A 157 -4.36 -9.87 -15.30
CA LYS A 157 -3.62 -9.13 -14.29
C LYS A 157 -4.09 -7.67 -14.23
N PRO A 158 -4.63 -7.18 -13.08
CA PRO A 158 -4.89 -5.77 -12.87
C PRO A 158 -3.60 -4.94 -12.98
N PRO A 159 -3.66 -3.67 -13.40
CA PRO A 159 -2.49 -2.81 -13.38
C PRO A 159 -2.03 -2.59 -11.94
N LEU A 160 -0.69 -2.53 -11.72
CA LEU A 160 -0.17 -2.18 -10.40
C LEU A 160 -0.54 -0.73 -10.05
N PHE A 161 -0.51 0.17 -11.05
CA PHE A 161 -0.83 1.58 -10.89
C PHE A 161 -1.45 2.13 -12.17
N GLY A 162 -2.49 2.95 -12.03
CA GLY A 162 -3.15 3.62 -13.14
C GLY A 162 -4.36 2.87 -13.66
N ASN A 163 -4.67 3.09 -14.95
CA ASN A 163 -5.84 2.52 -15.60
C ASN A 163 -5.42 1.53 -16.70
N ALA A 164 -6.16 0.46 -16.83
CA ALA A 164 -6.00 -0.51 -17.91
C ALA A 164 -7.35 -1.02 -18.38
N LYS A 165 -7.45 -1.42 -19.65
CA LYS A 165 -8.61 -2.12 -20.17
C LYS A 165 -8.32 -3.62 -20.19
N MET A 166 -9.17 -4.40 -19.53
CA MET A 166 -9.09 -5.85 -19.45
C MET A 166 -10.37 -6.43 -20.08
N LEU A 167 -10.25 -6.99 -21.30
CA LEU A 167 -11.42 -7.37 -22.12
C LEU A 167 -12.35 -6.15 -22.35
N ASN A 168 -13.56 -6.23 -21.81
CA ASN A 168 -14.57 -5.17 -21.82
C ASN A 168 -14.67 -4.42 -20.47
N PHE A 169 -13.74 -4.68 -19.53
CA PHE A 169 -13.69 -4.04 -18.23
C PHE A 169 -12.67 -2.90 -18.22
N ASP A 170 -13.05 -1.78 -17.63
CA ASP A 170 -12.14 -0.68 -17.34
C ASP A 170 -11.66 -0.81 -15.89
N VAL A 171 -10.37 -1.07 -15.70
CA VAL A 171 -9.77 -1.31 -14.37
C VAL A 171 -8.92 -0.12 -13.98
N SER A 172 -9.20 0.44 -12.80
CA SER A 172 -8.41 1.51 -12.18
C SER A 172 -7.79 0.99 -10.88
N SER A 173 -6.50 1.22 -10.68
CA SER A 173 -5.73 0.78 -9.52
C SER A 173 -4.91 1.97 -9.01
N LEU A 174 -5.28 2.53 -7.87
CA LEU A 174 -4.71 3.79 -7.37
C LEU A 174 -4.48 3.76 -5.85
N PRO A 175 -3.45 4.50 -5.37
CA PRO A 175 -3.25 4.71 -3.94
C PRO A 175 -4.42 5.47 -3.34
N SER A 176 -4.86 5.02 -2.17
CA SER A 176 -5.99 5.59 -1.43
C SER A 176 -5.53 6.50 -0.28
N THR A 177 -6.44 6.96 0.55
CA THR A 177 -6.20 7.91 1.64
C THR A 177 -5.08 7.47 2.57
N GLY A 178 -5.01 6.18 2.94
CA GLY A 178 -3.94 5.65 3.79
C GLY A 178 -2.55 5.81 3.19
N ALA A 179 -2.41 5.57 1.86
CA ALA A 179 -1.14 5.79 1.15
C ALA A 179 -0.72 7.27 1.19
N TRP A 180 -1.66 8.20 0.96
CA TRP A 180 -1.36 9.63 1.02
C TRP A 180 -0.96 10.09 2.42
N MET A 181 -1.58 9.54 3.47
CA MET A 181 -1.17 9.78 4.86
C MET A 181 0.24 9.25 5.11
N MET A 182 0.56 8.04 4.67
CA MET A 182 1.90 7.47 4.76
C MET A 182 2.94 8.35 4.06
N PHE A 183 2.69 8.76 2.80
CA PHE A 183 3.59 9.66 2.08
C PHE A 183 3.79 10.99 2.81
N THR A 184 2.72 11.58 3.33
CA THR A 184 2.80 12.83 4.11
C THR A 184 3.68 12.65 5.35
N GLY A 185 3.48 11.57 6.10
CA GLY A 185 4.29 11.23 7.27
C GLY A 185 5.77 11.04 6.92
N MET A 186 6.05 10.30 5.84
CA MET A 186 7.43 10.09 5.35
C MET A 186 8.09 11.41 4.92
N MET A 187 7.37 12.29 4.20
CA MET A 187 7.87 13.61 3.82
C MET A 187 8.19 14.48 5.04
N MET A 188 7.38 14.40 6.10
CA MET A 188 7.67 15.10 7.36
C MET A 188 8.98 14.63 7.99
N THR A 189 9.32 13.33 7.92
CA THR A 189 10.60 12.83 8.45
C THR A 189 11.80 13.30 7.63
N VAL A 190 11.65 13.44 6.31
CA VAL A 190 12.67 14.04 5.43
C VAL A 190 12.88 15.52 5.78
N ILE A 191 11.80 16.28 5.97
CA ILE A 191 11.87 17.68 6.40
C ILE A 191 12.51 17.78 7.79
N ALA A 192 12.22 16.84 8.69
CA ALA A 192 12.85 16.75 10.00
C ALA A 192 14.37 16.57 9.89
N PHE A 193 14.84 15.70 8.99
CA PHE A 193 16.25 15.50 8.72
C PHE A 193 16.93 16.80 8.27
N PHE A 194 16.43 17.47 7.22
CA PHE A 194 17.04 18.70 6.72
C PHE A 194 17.01 19.84 7.75
N THR A 195 15.91 19.96 8.50
CA THR A 195 15.79 20.94 9.59
C THR A 195 16.81 20.67 10.69
N GLY A 196 17.02 19.40 11.04
CA GLY A 196 18.01 18.98 12.03
C GLY A 196 19.44 19.25 11.57
N GLN A 197 19.76 18.93 10.31
CA GLN A 197 21.06 19.20 9.68
C GLN A 197 21.38 20.69 9.69
N ARG A 198 20.43 21.55 9.26
CA ARG A 198 20.61 23.01 9.28
C ARG A 198 20.88 23.54 10.70
N ALA A 199 20.13 23.05 11.69
CA ALA A 199 20.32 23.44 13.08
C ALA A 199 21.69 23.01 13.62
N HIS A 200 22.22 21.87 13.19
CA HIS A 200 23.57 21.40 13.55
C HIS A 200 24.65 22.29 12.94
N LEU A 201 24.56 22.58 11.63
CA LEU A 201 25.53 23.44 10.92
C LEU A 201 25.59 24.87 11.50
N LEU A 202 24.46 25.44 11.88
CA LEU A 202 24.40 26.77 12.52
C LEU A 202 25.05 26.78 13.91
N LYS A 203 25.03 25.65 14.62
CA LYS A 203 25.65 25.50 15.93
C LYS A 203 27.17 25.31 15.86
N SER A 204 27.66 24.66 14.79
CA SER A 204 29.11 24.42 14.58
C SER A 204 29.87 25.68 14.11
N LYS A 205 29.15 26.71 13.63
CA LYS A 205 29.73 27.99 13.18
C LYS A 205 29.82 29.06 14.27
N LYS A 206 29.30 28.77 15.47
CA LYS A 206 29.41 29.60 16.68
C LYS A 206 30.43 29.02 17.63
#